data_49b0ad88e20b56315ea41a9c2df09014
#
_entry.id   49b0ad88e20b56315ea41a9c2df09014
#
_cell.length_a   1.000
_cell.length_b   1.000
_cell.length_c   1.000
_cell.angle_alpha   90.00
_cell.angle_beta   90.00
_cell.angle_gamma   90.00
#
_symmetry.space_group_name_H-M   'P 1'
#
loop_
_entity.id
_entity.type
_entity.pdbx_description
1 polymer ?
#
loop_
_entity_poly.entity_id
_entity_poly.type
_entity_poly.pdbx_seq_one_letter_code
_entity_poly.pdbx_strand_id
1 'polypeptide(L)'
;MKIDDLLNHMWKTYTGLNPHIKEVLDLIKSKENTEILNDHIALRTFNHERVNKNKLADFFLGSGYKFVENLHFDQKRLDASYYIHPNNKLPRIFISELRIQDFSTEFQNKINDIVDGIDKNKFNSPLFLTNGTPWEKISYLDYKMVQKESDYAAWVLSHGYIANHFTVSVTDCTFFKNLQQINLFLKQNGFEINSSGGEIKGSPKIGLEQSSIMAKKISVAFSDGIYDIPGCYYEFAFRYNGFDGFITSSANHIFESTNEKKA
;
A
#
# COMPACT_ATOMS: atom_id res chain seq x y z
N MET A 1 3.63 16.22 15.50
CA MET A 1 2.29 15.67 15.20
C MET A 1 2.15 14.37 15.96
N LYS A 2 1.00 14.09 16.59
CA LYS A 2 0.74 12.80 17.23
C LYS A 2 0.52 11.73 16.17
N ILE A 3 0.78 10.45 16.52
CA ILE A 3 0.62 9.34 15.58
C ILE A 3 -0.82 9.21 15.07
N ASP A 4 -1.81 9.36 15.95
CA ASP A 4 -3.23 9.28 15.56
C ASP A 4 -3.60 10.36 14.53
N ASP A 5 -3.02 11.57 14.66
CA ASP A 5 -3.23 12.65 13.67
C ASP A 5 -2.64 12.27 12.31
N LEU A 6 -1.43 11.69 12.30
CA LEU A 6 -0.80 11.22 11.06
C LEU A 6 -1.63 10.13 10.39
N LEU A 7 -2.03 9.10 11.14
CA LEU A 7 -2.83 7.99 10.61
C LEU A 7 -4.18 8.48 10.07
N ASN A 8 -4.82 9.44 10.75
CA ASN A 8 -6.05 10.07 10.29
C ASN A 8 -5.84 10.88 8.99
N HIS A 9 -4.72 11.60 8.85
CA HIS A 9 -4.40 12.30 7.60
C HIS A 9 -4.13 11.30 6.46
N MET A 10 -3.36 10.23 6.72
CA MET A 10 -3.15 9.17 5.74
C MET A 10 -4.47 8.55 5.28
N TRP A 11 -5.38 8.23 6.20
CA TRP A 11 -6.70 7.70 5.90
C TRP A 11 -7.54 8.68 5.04
N LYS A 12 -7.55 9.97 5.39
CA LYS A 12 -8.29 11.00 4.65
C LYS A 12 -7.78 11.14 3.21
N THR A 13 -6.47 11.19 3.01
CA THR A 13 -5.87 11.29 1.67
C THR A 13 -6.19 10.03 0.86
N TYR A 14 -5.96 8.85 1.45
CA TYR A 14 -6.20 7.55 0.82
C TYR A 14 -7.66 7.40 0.36
N THR A 15 -8.63 7.68 1.23
CA THR A 15 -10.06 7.57 0.90
C THR A 15 -10.58 8.73 0.05
N GLY A 16 -9.96 9.90 0.14
CA GLY A 16 -10.29 11.05 -0.69
C GLY A 16 -9.96 10.82 -2.16
N LEU A 17 -8.83 10.17 -2.43
CA LEU A 17 -8.43 9.77 -3.79
C LEU A 17 -9.17 8.51 -4.28
N ASN A 18 -9.67 7.67 -3.37
CA ASN A 18 -10.25 6.38 -3.67
C ASN A 18 -11.63 6.22 -3.00
N PRO A 19 -12.69 6.90 -3.48
CA PRO A 19 -14.01 6.90 -2.84
C PRO A 19 -14.61 5.50 -2.63
N HIS A 20 -14.35 4.57 -3.54
CA HIS A 20 -14.79 3.17 -3.44
C HIS A 20 -14.31 2.44 -2.17
N ILE A 21 -13.21 2.90 -1.57
CA ILE A 21 -12.72 2.36 -0.29
C ILE A 21 -13.70 2.68 0.84
N LYS A 22 -14.28 3.89 0.83
CA LYS A 22 -15.32 4.27 1.80
C LYS A 22 -16.56 3.43 1.62
N GLU A 23 -16.97 3.17 0.38
CA GLU A 23 -18.11 2.29 0.06
C GLU A 23 -17.90 0.90 0.68
N VAL A 24 -16.70 0.31 0.48
CA VAL A 24 -16.35 -0.99 1.09
C VAL A 24 -16.43 -0.93 2.61
N LEU A 25 -15.83 0.10 3.24
CA LEU A 25 -15.86 0.25 4.70
C LEU A 25 -17.28 0.38 5.22
N ASP A 26 -18.14 1.17 4.56
CA ASP A 26 -19.52 1.37 4.97
C ASP A 26 -20.34 0.07 4.84
N LEU A 27 -20.10 -0.73 3.81
CA LEU A 27 -20.67 -2.07 3.67
C LEU A 27 -20.25 -2.99 4.81
N ILE A 28 -18.95 -3.04 5.15
CA ILE A 28 -18.46 -3.85 6.28
C ILE A 28 -19.11 -3.37 7.59
N LYS A 29 -19.12 -2.08 7.86
CA LYS A 29 -19.74 -1.48 9.05
C LYS A 29 -21.24 -1.77 9.15
N SER A 30 -21.94 -1.95 8.03
CA SER A 30 -23.37 -2.30 8.03
C SER A 30 -23.64 -3.68 8.63
N LYS A 31 -22.62 -4.54 8.74
CA LYS A 31 -22.70 -5.90 9.31
C LYS A 31 -22.01 -6.02 10.66
N GLU A 32 -20.96 -5.23 10.89
CA GLU A 32 -20.19 -5.27 12.12
C GLU A 32 -20.76 -4.33 13.18
N ASN A 33 -20.83 -4.82 14.43
CA ASN A 33 -21.28 -4.04 15.58
C ASN A 33 -20.09 -3.44 16.38
N THR A 34 -18.88 -3.68 15.92
CA THR A 34 -17.64 -3.23 16.56
C THR A 34 -16.90 -2.24 15.66
N GLU A 35 -15.97 -1.50 16.25
CA GLU A 35 -15.03 -0.68 15.49
C GLU A 35 -14.20 -1.55 14.55
N ILE A 36 -14.04 -1.11 13.30
CA ILE A 36 -13.18 -1.79 12.34
C ILE A 36 -11.74 -1.36 12.58
N LEU A 37 -10.93 -2.30 13.04
CA LEU A 37 -9.50 -2.08 13.25
C LEU A 37 -8.71 -2.34 11.96
N ASN A 38 -7.63 -1.59 11.79
CA ASN A 38 -6.67 -1.84 10.71
C ASN A 38 -5.56 -2.78 11.21
N ASP A 39 -5.30 -3.86 10.48
CA ASP A 39 -4.19 -4.78 10.72
C ASP A 39 -2.85 -4.12 10.39
N HIS A 40 -2.75 -3.52 9.20
CA HIS A 40 -1.56 -2.81 8.75
C HIS A 40 -1.86 -1.76 7.69
N ILE A 41 -0.87 -0.88 7.47
CA ILE A 41 -0.85 0.13 6.42
C ILE A 41 0.43 -0.10 5.62
N ALA A 42 0.32 -0.11 4.28
CA ALA A 42 1.47 -0.29 3.40
C ALA A 42 1.82 0.98 2.65
N LEU A 43 3.12 1.26 2.62
CA LEU A 43 3.75 2.33 1.88
C LEU A 43 4.70 1.76 0.83
N ARG A 44 4.86 2.50 -0.26
CA ARG A 44 5.76 2.19 -1.36
C ARG A 44 6.78 3.29 -1.57
N THR A 45 8.02 2.92 -1.91
CA THR A 45 9.08 3.87 -2.23
C THR A 45 10.13 3.24 -3.15
N PHE A 46 11.25 3.94 -3.36
CA PHE A 46 12.43 3.49 -4.08
C PHE A 46 13.61 3.31 -3.12
N ASN A 47 14.55 2.41 -3.41
CA ASN A 47 15.78 2.24 -2.65
C ASN A 47 16.82 3.37 -2.94
N HIS A 48 16.34 4.58 -3.12
CA HIS A 48 17.16 5.76 -3.34
C HIS A 48 17.51 6.40 -1.98
N GLU A 49 18.76 6.91 -1.82
CA GLU A 49 19.26 7.42 -0.53
C GLU A 49 18.36 8.49 0.11
N ARG A 50 17.66 9.28 -0.69
CA ARG A 50 16.78 10.37 -0.22
C ARG A 50 15.42 9.91 0.25
N VAL A 51 14.95 8.75 -0.21
CA VAL A 51 13.54 8.32 -0.05
C VAL A 51 13.38 6.83 0.28
N ASN A 52 14.43 6.13 0.64
CA ASN A 52 14.37 4.70 0.96
C ASN A 52 13.43 4.38 2.13
N LYS A 53 13.15 3.10 2.33
CA LYS A 53 12.23 2.63 3.38
C LYS A 53 12.60 3.11 4.77
N ASN A 54 13.90 3.29 5.06
CA ASN A 54 14.35 3.77 6.37
C ASN A 54 13.98 5.25 6.57
N LYS A 55 14.10 6.08 5.52
CA LYS A 55 13.69 7.49 5.56
C LYS A 55 12.20 7.66 5.82
N LEU A 56 11.37 6.83 5.19
CA LEU A 56 9.93 6.84 5.46
C LEU A 56 9.63 6.33 6.88
N ALA A 57 10.39 5.36 7.38
CA ALA A 57 10.23 4.78 8.70
C ALA A 57 10.55 5.75 9.84
N ASP A 58 11.44 6.72 9.64
CA ASP A 58 11.86 7.68 10.68
C ASP A 58 10.65 8.37 11.33
N PHE A 59 9.57 8.66 10.58
CA PHE A 59 8.35 9.26 11.11
C PHE A 59 7.60 8.36 12.09
N PHE A 60 7.58 7.05 11.80
CA PHE A 60 6.92 6.06 12.65
C PHE A 60 7.78 5.70 13.86
N LEU A 61 9.09 5.54 13.67
CA LEU A 61 10.04 5.28 14.74
C LEU A 61 10.03 6.41 15.78
N GLY A 62 10.00 7.67 15.30
CA GLY A 62 9.86 8.85 16.17
C GLY A 62 8.54 8.93 16.94
N SER A 63 7.53 8.16 16.51
CA SER A 63 6.20 8.06 17.13
C SER A 63 6.01 6.82 18.01
N GLY A 64 7.08 6.05 18.28
CA GLY A 64 7.05 4.89 19.18
C GLY A 64 6.94 3.52 18.49
N TYR A 65 6.85 3.47 17.17
CA TYR A 65 6.97 2.20 16.45
C TYR A 65 8.36 1.60 16.60
N LYS A 66 8.43 0.28 16.54
CA LYS A 66 9.69 -0.48 16.62
C LYS A 66 9.86 -1.30 15.36
N PHE A 67 11.07 -1.29 14.81
CA PHE A 67 11.47 -2.19 13.73
C PHE A 67 11.33 -3.64 14.18
N VAL A 68 10.84 -4.50 13.28
CA VAL A 68 10.73 -5.94 13.54
C VAL A 68 11.67 -6.72 12.62
N GLU A 69 11.50 -6.61 11.30
CA GLU A 69 12.20 -7.48 10.36
C GLU A 69 12.34 -6.83 8.98
N ASN A 70 13.38 -7.22 8.26
CA ASN A 70 13.52 -6.99 6.82
C ASN A 70 13.01 -8.20 6.03
N LEU A 71 12.31 -7.92 4.95
CA LEU A 71 11.76 -8.91 4.01
C LEU A 71 12.31 -8.66 2.61
N HIS A 72 12.58 -9.74 1.89
CA HIS A 72 13.13 -9.69 0.54
C HIS A 72 12.22 -10.40 -0.45
N PHE A 73 11.93 -9.76 -1.59
CA PHE A 73 11.02 -10.25 -2.63
C PHE A 73 11.75 -10.26 -3.99
N ASP A 74 12.48 -11.34 -4.28
CA ASP A 74 13.29 -11.43 -5.49
C ASP A 74 12.48 -11.23 -6.77
N GLN A 75 11.36 -11.95 -6.90
CA GLN A 75 10.52 -11.90 -8.09
C GLN A 75 9.93 -10.50 -8.37
N LYS A 76 9.74 -9.69 -7.34
CA LYS A 76 9.19 -8.34 -7.45
C LYS A 76 10.27 -7.25 -7.42
N ARG A 77 11.55 -7.63 -7.20
CA ARG A 77 12.70 -6.72 -7.05
C ARG A 77 12.45 -5.69 -5.95
N LEU A 78 11.86 -6.15 -4.82
CA LEU A 78 11.51 -5.32 -3.68
C LEU A 78 12.25 -5.78 -2.43
N ASP A 79 12.63 -4.80 -1.62
CA ASP A 79 12.97 -4.98 -0.21
C ASP A 79 11.91 -4.29 0.64
N ALA A 80 11.60 -4.85 1.80
CA ALA A 80 10.64 -4.24 2.70
C ALA A 80 11.07 -4.35 4.16
N SER A 81 10.48 -3.53 4.99
CA SER A 81 10.58 -3.62 6.45
C SER A 81 9.21 -3.40 7.04
N TYR A 82 8.94 -4.01 8.19
CA TYR A 82 7.74 -3.67 8.92
C TYR A 82 8.02 -3.31 10.39
N TYR A 83 7.08 -2.56 10.93
CA TYR A 83 7.19 -1.92 12.23
C TYR A 83 5.91 -2.14 13.01
N ILE A 84 6.02 -2.38 14.32
CA ILE A 84 4.90 -2.53 15.25
C ILE A 84 4.93 -1.44 16.31
N HIS A 85 3.75 -1.08 16.81
CA HIS A 85 3.62 -0.17 17.95
C HIS A 85 3.27 -0.96 19.22
N PRO A 86 3.77 -0.59 20.42
CA PRO A 86 3.40 -1.26 21.68
C PRO A 86 1.90 -1.22 21.99
N ASN A 87 1.18 -0.19 21.50
CA ASN A 87 -0.28 -0.17 21.48
C ASN A 87 -0.76 -1.02 20.30
N ASN A 88 -1.27 -2.21 20.58
CA ASN A 88 -1.76 -3.19 19.60
C ASN A 88 -3.04 -2.77 18.85
N LYS A 89 -3.67 -1.65 19.23
CA LYS A 89 -4.78 -1.06 18.46
C LYS A 89 -4.29 -0.25 17.26
N LEU A 90 -3.01 0.14 17.24
CA LEU A 90 -2.43 0.82 16.09
C LEU A 90 -1.99 -0.20 15.03
N PRO A 91 -2.23 0.09 13.75
CA PRO A 91 -1.86 -0.81 12.66
C PRO A 91 -0.34 -1.00 12.57
N ARG A 92 0.11 -2.15 12.12
CA ARG A 92 1.50 -2.34 11.68
C ARG A 92 1.79 -1.42 10.50
N ILE A 93 3.01 -0.97 10.37
CA ILE A 93 3.46 -0.21 9.20
C ILE A 93 4.38 -1.10 8.37
N PHE A 94 4.00 -1.32 7.12
CA PHE A 94 4.78 -2.06 6.14
C PHE A 94 5.30 -1.09 5.08
N ILE A 95 6.61 -1.04 4.88
CA ILE A 95 7.24 -0.14 3.89
C ILE A 95 8.07 -0.98 2.94
N SER A 96 7.70 -0.98 1.66
CA SER A 96 8.48 -1.62 0.59
C SER A 96 9.22 -0.57 -0.25
N GLU A 97 10.40 -0.94 -0.75
CA GLU A 97 11.18 -0.13 -1.68
C GLU A 97 11.58 -0.96 -2.90
N LEU A 98 11.48 -0.36 -4.08
CA LEU A 98 11.89 -0.97 -5.32
C LEU A 98 13.41 -0.86 -5.49
N ARG A 99 14.08 -1.97 -5.79
CA ARG A 99 15.51 -2.00 -6.14
C ARG A 99 15.69 -1.47 -7.55
N ILE A 100 15.92 -0.16 -7.69
CA ILE A 100 16.02 0.51 -9.00
C ILE A 100 17.19 -0.01 -9.85
N GLN A 101 18.26 -0.49 -9.24
CA GLN A 101 19.42 -1.06 -9.91
C GLN A 101 19.13 -2.37 -10.69
N ASP A 102 18.01 -3.02 -10.41
CA ASP A 102 17.59 -4.26 -11.08
C ASP A 102 16.85 -4.00 -12.41
N PHE A 103 16.80 -2.75 -12.87
CA PHE A 103 16.10 -2.29 -14.08
C PHE A 103 17.07 -1.69 -15.10
N SER A 104 16.55 -1.32 -16.28
CA SER A 104 17.37 -0.72 -17.33
C SER A 104 18.01 0.60 -16.89
N THR A 105 19.10 0.99 -17.53
CA THR A 105 19.79 2.27 -17.27
C THR A 105 18.85 3.46 -17.52
N GLU A 106 18.00 3.38 -18.55
CA GLU A 106 17.01 4.42 -18.86
C GLU A 106 16.00 4.58 -17.71
N PHE A 107 15.49 3.48 -17.17
CA PHE A 107 14.63 3.47 -16.01
C PHE A 107 15.32 4.06 -14.78
N GLN A 108 16.55 3.63 -14.48
CA GLN A 108 17.33 4.12 -13.32
C GLN A 108 17.52 5.62 -13.40
N ASN A 109 17.97 6.14 -14.55
CA ASN A 109 18.19 7.56 -14.75
C ASN A 109 16.89 8.34 -14.54
N LYS A 110 15.77 7.88 -15.13
CA LYS A 110 14.48 8.56 -14.98
C LYS A 110 14.04 8.65 -13.51
N ILE A 111 14.15 7.55 -12.73
CA ILE A 111 13.78 7.57 -11.31
C ILE A 111 14.70 8.48 -10.52
N ASN A 112 16.02 8.39 -10.73
CA ASN A 112 17.01 9.21 -10.04
C ASN A 112 16.78 10.71 -10.31
N ASP A 113 16.61 11.12 -11.58
CA ASP A 113 16.36 12.52 -11.95
C ASP A 113 15.12 13.10 -11.23
N ILE A 114 14.04 12.32 -11.17
CA ILE A 114 12.80 12.74 -10.50
C ILE A 114 13.02 12.87 -8.99
N VAL A 115 13.65 11.88 -8.36
CA VAL A 115 13.86 11.85 -6.90
C VAL A 115 14.86 12.89 -6.46
N ASP A 116 15.94 13.13 -7.24
CA ASP A 116 16.93 14.15 -6.95
C ASP A 116 16.38 15.58 -7.07
N GLY A 117 15.37 15.76 -7.90
CA GLY A 117 14.64 17.02 -8.02
C GLY A 117 13.75 17.39 -6.82
N ILE A 118 13.56 16.52 -5.82
CA ILE A 118 12.72 16.82 -4.66
C ILE A 118 13.38 17.90 -3.78
N ASP A 119 12.63 18.94 -3.44
CA ASP A 119 13.07 19.91 -2.43
C ASP A 119 13.27 19.21 -1.07
N LYS A 120 14.48 19.31 -0.50
CA LYS A 120 14.85 18.70 0.78
C LYS A 120 13.93 19.13 1.95
N ASN A 121 13.38 20.34 1.89
CA ASN A 121 12.49 20.86 2.92
C ASN A 121 11.15 20.08 3.02
N LYS A 122 10.74 19.40 1.94
CA LYS A 122 9.52 18.57 1.95
C LYS A 122 9.61 17.39 2.91
N PHE A 123 10.82 16.92 3.23
CA PHE A 123 11.05 15.82 4.17
C PHE A 123 10.98 16.22 5.65
N ASN A 124 10.88 17.51 5.98
CA ASN A 124 10.92 17.99 7.36
C ASN A 124 9.57 17.80 8.11
N SER A 125 8.55 17.28 7.46
CA SER A 125 7.23 17.06 8.05
C SER A 125 6.71 15.67 7.76
N PRO A 126 6.10 14.96 8.73
CA PRO A 126 5.44 13.68 8.49
C PRO A 126 4.28 13.78 7.49
N LEU A 127 3.76 14.96 7.20
CA LEU A 127 2.78 15.19 6.12
C LEU A 127 3.32 14.84 4.73
N PHE A 128 4.64 14.66 4.59
CA PHE A 128 5.25 14.07 3.41
C PHE A 128 4.58 12.73 3.00
N LEU A 129 4.14 11.93 3.97
CA LEU A 129 3.43 10.66 3.77
C LEU A 129 1.95 10.82 3.41
N THR A 130 1.46 12.04 3.24
CA THR A 130 0.04 12.32 2.99
C THR A 130 -0.20 13.27 1.84
N ASN A 131 0.85 13.93 1.33
CA ASN A 131 0.72 15.01 0.37
C ASN A 131 0.85 14.57 -1.10
N GLY A 132 0.86 13.27 -1.37
CA GLY A 132 1.02 12.74 -2.73
C GLY A 132 2.45 12.83 -3.25
N THR A 133 2.62 13.27 -4.50
CA THR A 133 3.94 13.37 -5.14
C THR A 133 4.72 14.57 -4.61
N PRO A 134 5.95 14.39 -4.10
CA PRO A 134 6.81 15.51 -3.69
C PRO A 134 7.59 16.13 -4.86
N TRP A 135 7.56 15.52 -6.04
CA TRP A 135 8.16 16.02 -7.29
C TRP A 135 7.13 16.73 -8.16
N GLU A 136 7.60 17.38 -9.21
CA GLU A 136 6.76 17.94 -10.25
C GLU A 136 6.00 16.83 -11.00
N LYS A 137 4.82 17.17 -11.52
CA LYS A 137 4.02 16.21 -12.28
C LYS A 137 4.80 15.69 -13.47
N ILE A 138 4.97 14.38 -13.56
CA ILE A 138 5.54 13.70 -14.71
C ILE A 138 4.56 13.74 -15.89
N SER A 139 5.04 13.49 -17.12
CA SER A 139 4.15 13.27 -18.26
C SER A 139 3.53 11.86 -18.23
N TYR A 140 2.38 11.70 -18.88
CA TYR A 140 1.79 10.36 -19.04
C TYR A 140 2.68 9.45 -19.90
N LEU A 141 3.44 10.04 -20.81
CA LEU A 141 4.45 9.30 -21.60
C LEU A 141 5.53 8.71 -20.69
N ASP A 142 6.07 9.49 -19.75
CA ASP A 142 7.04 9.00 -18.74
C ASP A 142 6.42 7.90 -17.85
N TYR A 143 5.16 8.09 -17.41
CA TYR A 143 4.43 7.07 -16.68
C TYR A 143 4.38 5.75 -17.47
N LYS A 144 3.99 5.80 -18.73
CA LYS A 144 3.89 4.61 -19.59
C LYS A 144 5.25 3.96 -19.87
N MET A 145 6.31 4.77 -20.02
CA MET A 145 7.66 4.26 -20.18
C MET A 145 8.12 3.48 -18.95
N VAL A 146 7.94 4.04 -17.75
CA VAL A 146 8.29 3.38 -16.49
C VAL A 146 7.39 2.15 -16.24
N GLN A 147 6.10 2.23 -16.59
CA GLN A 147 5.15 1.13 -16.41
C GLN A 147 5.52 -0.12 -17.22
N LYS A 148 6.16 0.01 -18.38
CA LYS A 148 6.62 -1.13 -19.17
C LYS A 148 7.54 -2.07 -18.39
N GLU A 149 8.36 -1.50 -17.51
CA GLU A 149 9.28 -2.26 -16.68
C GLU A 149 8.74 -2.53 -15.27
N SER A 150 7.97 -1.58 -14.69
CA SER A 150 7.47 -1.70 -13.32
C SER A 150 6.15 -0.95 -13.09
N ASP A 151 5.03 -1.69 -12.94
CA ASP A 151 3.76 -1.12 -12.47
C ASP A 151 3.91 -0.50 -11.07
N TYR A 152 4.75 -1.08 -10.21
CA TYR A 152 5.06 -0.55 -8.89
C TYR A 152 5.66 0.86 -8.97
N ALA A 153 6.70 1.05 -9.79
CA ALA A 153 7.36 2.34 -9.95
C ALA A 153 6.42 3.39 -10.56
N ALA A 154 5.66 3.01 -11.60
CA ALA A 154 4.68 3.87 -12.23
C ALA A 154 3.62 4.34 -11.22
N TRP A 155 3.16 3.44 -10.33
CA TRP A 155 2.25 3.78 -9.25
C TRP A 155 2.89 4.80 -8.28
N VAL A 156 4.12 4.57 -7.82
CA VAL A 156 4.83 5.50 -6.91
C VAL A 156 5.01 6.86 -7.56
N LEU A 157 5.42 6.92 -8.84
CA LEU A 157 5.61 8.18 -9.55
C LEU A 157 4.32 9.00 -9.70
N SER A 158 3.17 8.33 -9.78
CA SER A 158 1.88 8.99 -9.98
C SER A 158 1.20 9.41 -8.68
N HIS A 159 1.37 8.64 -7.61
CA HIS A 159 0.68 8.82 -6.34
C HIS A 159 1.58 9.34 -5.22
N GLY A 160 2.90 9.23 -5.38
CA GLY A 160 3.85 9.63 -4.35
C GLY A 160 3.83 8.73 -3.12
N TYR A 161 4.04 9.34 -1.96
CA TYR A 161 4.21 8.62 -0.70
C TYR A 161 2.92 8.55 0.14
N ILE A 162 1.78 8.45 -0.50
CA ILE A 162 0.54 8.10 0.20
C ILE A 162 0.50 6.60 0.53
N ALA A 163 -0.39 6.20 1.44
CA ALA A 163 -0.63 4.77 1.67
C ALA A 163 -1.13 4.08 0.39
N ASN A 164 -0.47 2.99 0.01
CA ASN A 164 -0.91 2.17 -1.11
C ASN A 164 -2.18 1.39 -0.75
N HIS A 165 -2.24 0.87 0.47
CA HIS A 165 -3.44 0.27 1.05
C HIS A 165 -3.46 0.39 2.57
N PHE A 166 -4.67 0.37 3.10
CA PHE A 166 -4.99 -0.01 4.45
C PHE A 166 -5.52 -1.45 4.43
N THR A 167 -5.44 -2.13 5.57
CA THR A 167 -5.87 -3.53 5.70
C THR A 167 -6.79 -3.68 6.89
N VAL A 168 -7.99 -4.21 6.65
CA VAL A 168 -8.94 -4.54 7.74
C VAL A 168 -8.44 -5.76 8.50
N SER A 169 -8.41 -5.70 9.83
CA SER A 169 -8.22 -6.87 10.68
C SER A 169 -9.52 -7.67 10.76
N VAL A 170 -9.64 -8.70 9.92
CA VAL A 170 -10.82 -9.61 9.95
C VAL A 170 -10.78 -10.51 11.19
N THR A 171 -9.60 -10.70 11.78
CA THR A 171 -9.44 -11.39 13.06
C THR A 171 -10.26 -10.75 14.19
N ASP A 172 -10.37 -9.40 14.16
CA ASP A 172 -11.07 -8.63 15.18
C ASP A 172 -12.55 -8.39 14.83
N CYS A 173 -13.02 -8.84 13.67
CA CYS A 173 -14.42 -8.75 13.25
C CYS A 173 -15.33 -9.69 14.05
N THR A 174 -16.55 -9.23 14.34
CA THR A 174 -17.54 -10.02 15.06
C THR A 174 -18.51 -10.76 14.14
N PHE A 175 -18.79 -10.22 12.97
CA PHE A 175 -19.67 -10.83 11.97
C PHE A 175 -18.88 -11.72 10.99
N PHE A 176 -17.83 -11.17 10.36
CA PHE A 176 -16.99 -11.91 9.41
C PHE A 176 -16.00 -12.81 10.17
N LYS A 177 -16.11 -14.13 10.03
CA LYS A 177 -15.29 -15.12 10.75
C LYS A 177 -14.08 -15.62 9.96
N ASN A 178 -13.97 -15.26 8.69
CA ASN A 178 -12.88 -15.64 7.80
C ASN A 178 -12.91 -14.79 6.53
N LEU A 179 -11.84 -14.90 5.70
CA LEU A 179 -11.73 -14.16 4.45
C LEU A 179 -12.71 -14.62 3.38
N GLN A 180 -13.13 -15.88 3.39
CA GLN A 180 -14.13 -16.41 2.45
C GLN A 180 -15.45 -15.65 2.58
N GLN A 181 -15.89 -15.39 3.81
CA GLN A 181 -17.15 -14.69 4.08
C GLN A 181 -17.10 -13.24 3.61
N ILE A 182 -16.03 -12.50 3.94
CA ILE A 182 -15.91 -11.08 3.53
C ILE A 182 -15.72 -10.97 2.02
N ASN A 183 -14.94 -11.85 1.37
CA ASN A 183 -14.77 -11.86 -0.07
C ASN A 183 -16.10 -12.12 -0.81
N LEU A 184 -16.86 -13.12 -0.34
CA LEU A 184 -18.18 -13.43 -0.91
C LEU A 184 -19.13 -12.23 -0.76
N PHE A 185 -19.18 -11.63 0.43
CA PHE A 185 -20.02 -10.47 0.71
C PHE A 185 -19.68 -9.29 -0.21
N LEU A 186 -18.39 -8.98 -0.39
CA LEU A 186 -17.95 -7.89 -1.25
C LEU A 186 -18.25 -8.17 -2.73
N LYS A 187 -18.06 -9.42 -3.20
CA LYS A 187 -18.44 -9.81 -4.57
C LYS A 187 -19.93 -9.64 -4.82
N GLN A 188 -20.79 -10.00 -3.85
CA GLN A 188 -22.24 -9.81 -3.94
C GLN A 188 -22.64 -8.33 -3.99
N ASN A 189 -21.76 -7.42 -3.50
CA ASN A 189 -21.96 -5.97 -3.58
C ASN A 189 -21.15 -5.31 -4.72
N GLY A 190 -20.71 -6.10 -5.73
CA GLY A 190 -20.12 -5.59 -6.96
C GLY A 190 -18.63 -5.25 -6.91
N PHE A 191 -17.90 -5.69 -5.87
CA PHE A 191 -16.47 -5.50 -5.80
C PHE A 191 -15.71 -6.71 -6.36
N GLU A 192 -14.74 -6.44 -7.21
CA GLU A 192 -13.83 -7.46 -7.74
C GLU A 192 -12.74 -7.78 -6.71
N ILE A 193 -12.56 -9.06 -6.40
CA ILE A 193 -11.48 -9.55 -5.54
C ILE A 193 -10.26 -9.91 -6.39
N ASN A 194 -9.07 -9.54 -5.92
CA ASN A 194 -7.80 -9.94 -6.56
C ASN A 194 -7.67 -11.46 -6.54
N SER A 195 -7.79 -12.09 -7.71
CA SER A 195 -7.74 -13.54 -7.89
C SER A 195 -6.36 -14.07 -8.31
N SER A 196 -5.35 -13.20 -8.47
CA SER A 196 -3.98 -13.63 -8.81
C SER A 196 -3.42 -14.56 -7.72
N GLY A 197 -3.02 -15.75 -8.11
CA GLY A 197 -2.58 -16.78 -7.16
C GLY A 197 -3.67 -17.33 -6.22
N GLY A 198 -4.95 -17.11 -6.56
CA GLY A 198 -6.11 -17.40 -5.72
C GLY A 198 -6.62 -16.17 -4.97
N GLU A 199 -7.90 -16.13 -4.60
CA GLU A 199 -8.49 -14.99 -3.89
C GLU A 199 -7.90 -14.78 -2.49
N ILE A 200 -7.55 -15.87 -1.82
CA ILE A 200 -6.93 -15.87 -0.49
C ILE A 200 -5.50 -16.32 -0.62
N LYS A 201 -4.57 -15.51 -0.14
CA LYS A 201 -3.12 -15.76 -0.12
C LYS A 201 -2.73 -16.13 1.31
N GLY A 202 -1.80 -17.08 1.44
CA GLY A 202 -1.39 -17.60 2.74
C GLY A 202 -2.21 -18.82 3.17
N SER A 203 -2.17 -19.16 4.46
CA SER A 203 -2.95 -20.27 5.03
C SER A 203 -2.95 -20.23 6.56
N PRO A 204 -3.91 -20.92 7.22
CA PRO A 204 -3.90 -21.07 8.67
C PRO A 204 -2.61 -21.69 9.22
N LYS A 205 -1.99 -22.62 8.46
CA LYS A 205 -0.75 -23.31 8.86
C LYS A 205 0.44 -22.36 9.01
N ILE A 206 0.50 -21.33 8.15
CA ILE A 206 1.58 -20.34 8.19
C ILE A 206 1.22 -19.08 8.98
N GLY A 207 0.02 -19.03 9.55
CA GLY A 207 -0.39 -18.02 10.53
C GLY A 207 -1.05 -16.77 9.97
N LEU A 208 -1.10 -16.58 8.65
CA LEU A 208 -1.69 -15.40 8.01
C LEU A 208 -2.39 -15.78 6.71
N GLU A 209 -3.60 -15.28 6.54
CA GLU A 209 -4.31 -15.21 5.27
C GLU A 209 -4.58 -13.76 4.91
N GLN A 210 -4.50 -13.43 3.61
CA GLN A 210 -4.75 -12.09 3.07
C GLN A 210 -5.58 -12.18 1.78
N SER A 211 -6.47 -11.23 1.61
CA SER A 211 -7.21 -10.99 0.36
C SER A 211 -7.37 -9.49 0.14
N SER A 212 -7.73 -9.08 -1.07
CA SER A 212 -7.94 -7.66 -1.37
C SER A 212 -8.95 -7.48 -2.49
N ILE A 213 -9.62 -6.35 -2.53
CA ILE A 213 -10.28 -5.89 -3.74
C ILE A 213 -9.23 -5.48 -4.79
N MET A 214 -9.62 -5.47 -6.06
CA MET A 214 -8.82 -4.82 -7.10
C MET A 214 -8.91 -3.30 -6.96
N ALA A 215 -7.80 -2.59 -7.24
CA ALA A 215 -7.79 -1.15 -7.35
C ALA A 215 -8.72 -0.69 -8.49
N LYS A 216 -9.59 0.28 -8.23
CA LYS A 216 -10.32 0.96 -9.30
C LYS A 216 -9.41 1.99 -9.96
N LYS A 217 -9.66 2.28 -11.25
CA LYS A 217 -9.01 3.41 -11.92
C LYS A 217 -9.54 4.72 -11.35
N ILE A 218 -8.65 5.67 -11.18
CA ILE A 218 -8.93 7.04 -10.73
C ILE A 218 -8.28 8.03 -11.69
N SER A 219 -8.91 9.20 -11.86
CA SER A 219 -8.38 10.25 -12.71
C SER A 219 -7.23 10.97 -12.01
N VAL A 220 -6.04 10.93 -12.60
CA VAL A 220 -4.82 11.56 -12.08
C VAL A 220 -4.33 12.60 -13.07
N ALA A 221 -3.94 13.77 -12.56
CA ALA A 221 -3.40 14.85 -13.37
C ALA A 221 -1.89 14.66 -13.59
N PHE A 222 -1.49 14.52 -14.84
CA PHE A 222 -0.11 14.55 -15.35
C PHE A 222 0.24 15.92 -15.91
N SER A 223 1.48 16.16 -16.32
CA SER A 223 1.90 17.45 -16.91
C SER A 223 1.26 17.70 -18.29
N ASP A 224 0.83 16.63 -18.97
CA ASP A 224 0.28 16.62 -20.34
C ASP A 224 -1.22 16.26 -20.41
N GLY A 225 -1.90 16.12 -19.28
CA GLY A 225 -3.34 15.83 -19.26
C GLY A 225 -3.84 15.13 -17.99
N ILE A 226 -5.08 14.67 -18.05
CA ILE A 226 -5.70 13.86 -16.99
C ILE A 226 -5.95 12.47 -17.55
N TYR A 227 -5.50 11.44 -16.84
CA TYR A 227 -5.61 10.05 -17.30
C TYR A 227 -6.07 9.13 -16.16
N ASP A 228 -6.83 8.10 -16.53
CA ASP A 228 -7.32 7.11 -15.60
C ASP A 228 -6.29 5.99 -15.41
N ILE A 229 -5.75 5.89 -14.21
CA ILE A 229 -4.74 4.90 -13.82
C ILE A 229 -5.18 4.17 -12.54
N PRO A 230 -4.60 2.98 -12.25
CA PRO A 230 -4.91 2.27 -11.01
C PRO A 230 -4.64 3.12 -9.77
N GLY A 231 -5.64 3.23 -8.90
CA GLY A 231 -5.54 3.91 -7.61
C GLY A 231 -5.01 2.98 -6.52
N CYS A 232 -5.63 3.07 -5.33
CA CYS A 232 -5.37 2.22 -4.19
C CYS A 232 -6.38 1.08 -4.09
N TYR A 233 -6.06 0.05 -3.31
CA TYR A 233 -6.97 -1.06 -3.00
C TYR A 233 -7.18 -1.19 -1.49
N TYR A 234 -8.18 -1.94 -1.07
CA TYR A 234 -8.41 -2.26 0.34
C TYR A 234 -8.13 -3.74 0.56
N GLU A 235 -7.35 -4.03 1.59
CA GLU A 235 -6.92 -5.38 1.94
C GLU A 235 -7.65 -5.88 3.18
N PHE A 236 -7.67 -7.20 3.35
CA PHE A 236 -8.26 -7.93 4.46
C PHE A 236 -7.27 -8.96 4.94
N ALA A 237 -7.00 -9.00 6.24
CA ALA A 237 -6.08 -9.95 6.86
C ALA A 237 -6.76 -10.74 7.97
N PHE A 238 -6.49 -12.05 8.00
CA PHE A 238 -6.87 -12.93 9.10
C PHE A 238 -5.62 -13.59 9.68
N ARG A 239 -5.36 -13.35 10.96
CA ARG A 239 -4.20 -13.88 11.66
C ARG A 239 -4.60 -15.04 12.57
N TYR A 240 -3.78 -16.09 12.57
CA TYR A 240 -3.98 -17.32 13.34
C TYR A 240 -2.95 -17.40 14.47
N ASN A 241 -3.38 -17.91 15.64
CA ASN A 241 -2.49 -18.25 16.76
C ASN A 241 -1.54 -17.12 17.21
N GLY A 242 -1.96 -15.86 17.08
CA GLY A 242 -1.14 -14.72 17.45
C GLY A 242 0.07 -14.45 16.53
N PHE A 243 0.08 -15.02 15.32
CA PHE A 243 1.13 -14.72 14.33
C PHE A 243 1.18 -13.22 14.03
N ASP A 244 2.35 -12.61 14.18
CA ASP A 244 2.53 -11.15 14.11
C ASP A 244 3.38 -10.68 12.92
N GLY A 245 3.86 -11.62 12.09
CA GLY A 245 4.74 -11.37 10.96
C GLY A 245 4.01 -11.13 9.62
N PHE A 246 4.82 -11.06 8.56
CA PHE A 246 4.40 -11.07 7.17
C PHE A 246 5.03 -12.26 6.43
N ILE A 247 4.40 -12.67 5.33
CA ILE A 247 4.81 -13.86 4.58
C ILE A 247 5.20 -13.44 3.18
N THR A 248 6.48 -13.62 2.83
CA THR A 248 7.03 -13.21 1.54
C THR A 248 6.36 -13.90 0.35
N SER A 249 6.02 -15.18 0.47
CA SER A 249 5.39 -15.93 -0.61
C SER A 249 3.98 -15.46 -0.97
N SER A 250 3.18 -15.01 0.02
CA SER A 250 1.83 -14.51 -0.22
C SER A 250 1.82 -13.05 -0.71
N ALA A 251 2.74 -12.23 -0.23
CA ALA A 251 2.81 -10.82 -0.60
C ALA A 251 3.10 -10.60 -2.10
N ASN A 252 3.81 -11.53 -2.77
CA ASN A 252 4.06 -11.46 -4.20
C ASN A 252 2.78 -11.26 -5.04
N HIS A 253 1.67 -11.91 -4.67
CA HIS A 253 0.40 -11.80 -5.38
C HIS A 253 -0.47 -10.62 -4.89
N ILE A 254 -0.29 -10.19 -3.66
CA ILE A 254 -0.99 -9.00 -3.12
C ILE A 254 -0.53 -7.72 -3.84
N PHE A 255 0.76 -7.58 -4.13
CA PHE A 255 1.28 -6.44 -4.88
C PHE A 255 0.61 -6.23 -6.25
N GLU A 256 0.03 -7.29 -6.82
CA GLU A 256 -0.64 -7.24 -8.13
C GLU A 256 -2.03 -6.59 -8.13
N SER A 257 -2.55 -6.21 -6.95
CA SER A 257 -3.86 -5.55 -6.83
C SER A 257 -3.92 -4.17 -7.51
N THR A 258 -2.77 -3.58 -7.83
CA THR A 258 -2.65 -2.32 -8.59
C THR A 258 -2.15 -2.51 -10.03
N ASN A 259 -1.93 -3.75 -10.48
CA ASN A 259 -1.45 -3.97 -11.84
C ASN A 259 -2.58 -3.76 -12.84
N GLU A 260 -2.30 -3.14 -13.99
CA GLU A 260 -3.23 -3.16 -15.11
C GLU A 260 -3.30 -4.59 -15.66
N LYS A 261 -4.53 -5.08 -15.91
CA LYS A 261 -4.69 -6.33 -16.66
C LYS A 261 -4.04 -6.11 -18.02
N LYS A 262 -2.97 -6.83 -18.31
CA LYS A 262 -2.41 -6.87 -19.66
C LYS A 262 -3.46 -7.55 -20.55
N ALA A 263 -3.95 -6.81 -21.54
CA ALA A 263 -4.92 -7.30 -22.53
C ALA A 263 -4.29 -8.42 -23.36
#